data_131d27660a9ddf7fe2499ca2236d66b2
#
_entry.id   131d27660a9ddf7fe2499ca2236d66b2
#
_cell.length_a   1.000
_cell.length_b   1.000
_cell.length_c   1.000
_cell.angle_alpha   90.00
_cell.angle_beta   90.00
_cell.angle_gamma   90.00
#
_symmetry.space_group_name_H-M   'P 1'
#
loop_
_entity.id
_entity.type
_entity.pdbx_description
1 polymer ?
#
loop_
_entity_poly.entity_id
_entity_poly.type
_entity_poly.pdbx_seq_one_letter_code
_entity_poly.pdbx_strand_id
1 'polypeptide(L)'
;MMWYVGVVNGENTSMKGGKMSIRLEVWGENALFSRSEFKTERVTYDVMTPSAARGILEAIFWHPGMRWRIDRIHVLNPIRFDSIRRNEVGRVIDIGKIRTMAEGRGDGGAIYTAESIQQRSSTILRDVRYVIDAHFELNRAKMSSTDSAEKFQSMFM
;
A
#
# COMPACT_ATOMS: atom_id res chain seq x y z
N MET A 1 3.12 -7.11 8.81
CA MET A 1 4.21 -6.68 7.90
C MET A 1 4.53 -5.26 8.32
N MET A 2 5.73 -5.04 8.82
CA MET A 2 6.15 -3.74 9.37
C MET A 2 7.05 -3.07 8.35
N TRP A 3 6.64 -1.90 7.86
CA TRP A 3 7.44 -1.06 6.98
C TRP A 3 8.13 0.01 7.81
N TYR A 4 9.41 0.19 7.59
CA TYR A 4 10.12 1.34 8.10
C TYR A 4 10.15 2.39 7.00
N VAL A 5 9.81 3.62 7.35
CA VAL A 5 9.78 4.74 6.43
C VAL A 5 10.74 5.80 6.94
N GLY A 6 11.73 6.13 6.14
CA GLY A 6 12.63 7.25 6.36
C GLY A 6 12.42 8.30 5.28
N VAL A 7 12.19 9.55 5.68
CA VAL A 7 12.23 10.66 4.72
C VAL A 7 13.72 11.01 4.53
N VAL A 8 14.25 10.73 3.34
CA VAL A 8 15.58 11.19 2.99
C VAL A 8 15.48 12.69 2.66
N ASN A 9 15.64 13.53 3.68
CA ASN A 9 15.89 14.95 3.50
C ASN A 9 17.31 15.16 2.99
N GLY A 10 17.53 14.85 1.72
CA GLY A 10 18.78 15.02 1.01
C GLY A 10 18.49 15.70 -0.32
N GLU A 11 18.80 17.00 -0.39
CA GLU A 11 19.17 17.72 -1.61
C GLU A 11 18.36 17.44 -2.87
N ASN A 12 17.07 17.63 -2.88
CA ASN A 12 16.33 17.93 -4.11
C ASN A 12 14.83 18.09 -3.88
N THR A 13 14.45 19.06 -3.03
CA THR A 13 13.19 19.74 -3.27
C THR A 13 13.43 20.73 -4.42
N SER A 14 13.82 20.19 -5.58
CA SER A 14 14.06 20.97 -6.78
C SER A 14 12.74 21.12 -7.51
N MET A 15 12.29 22.33 -7.67
CA MET A 15 11.24 22.66 -8.63
C MET A 15 11.74 22.37 -10.05
N LYS A 16 11.61 21.12 -10.51
CA LYS A 16 11.74 20.80 -11.94
C LYS A 16 10.39 21.10 -12.61
N GLY A 17 10.30 22.22 -13.30
CA GLY A 17 9.12 22.59 -14.09
C GLY A 17 7.87 22.91 -13.25
N GLY A 18 8.00 23.53 -12.07
CA GLY A 18 6.86 23.94 -11.24
C GLY A 18 6.15 22.82 -10.50
N LYS A 19 6.70 21.59 -10.48
CA LYS A 19 6.16 20.45 -9.75
C LYS A 19 6.93 20.26 -8.46
N MET A 20 6.22 20.11 -7.36
CA MET A 20 6.80 19.75 -6.07
C MET A 20 7.09 18.25 -6.04
N SER A 21 8.36 17.88 -6.03
CA SER A 21 8.84 16.50 -5.98
C SER A 21 9.30 16.13 -4.59
N ILE A 22 9.09 14.88 -4.23
CA ILE A 22 9.55 14.28 -2.98
C ILE A 22 10.38 13.04 -3.28
N ARG A 23 11.27 12.71 -2.35
CA ARG A 23 12.03 11.49 -2.34
C ARG A 23 11.83 10.79 -1.01
N LEU A 24 11.31 9.56 -1.06
CA LEU A 24 10.99 8.75 0.11
C LEU A 24 11.77 7.44 0.06
N GLU A 25 12.54 7.14 1.10
CA GLU A 25 13.17 5.84 1.28
C GLU A 25 12.26 4.95 2.14
N VAL A 26 12.07 3.69 1.70
CA VAL A 26 11.28 2.68 2.40
C VAL A 26 12.02 1.35 2.43
N TRP A 27 11.97 0.65 3.55
CA TRP A 27 12.62 -0.65 3.71
C TRP A 27 11.83 -1.56 4.65
N GLY A 28 12.15 -2.85 4.61
CA GLY A 28 11.53 -3.83 5.49
C GLY A 28 12.12 -5.21 5.31
N GLU A 29 12.00 -6.03 6.33
CA GLU A 29 12.47 -7.43 6.28
C GLU A 29 11.73 -8.25 5.24
N ASN A 30 10.43 -8.00 5.09
CA ASN A 30 9.56 -8.75 4.19
C ASN A 30 8.60 -7.83 3.45
N ALA A 31 8.38 -8.11 2.16
CA ALA A 31 7.37 -7.43 1.34
C ALA A 31 6.55 -8.40 0.49
N LEU A 32 5.29 -8.06 0.26
CA LEU A 32 4.42 -8.80 -0.63
C LEU A 32 3.64 -7.83 -1.52
N PHE A 33 4.00 -7.78 -2.78
CA PHE A 33 3.30 -7.06 -3.83
C PHE A 33 2.51 -8.06 -4.65
N SER A 34 1.31 -8.41 -4.17
CA SER A 34 0.52 -9.53 -4.71
C SER A 34 0.24 -9.40 -6.19
N ARG A 35 0.52 -10.47 -6.94
CA ARG A 35 0.12 -10.61 -8.34
C ARG A 35 -1.36 -10.96 -8.41
N SER A 36 -2.10 -10.24 -9.23
CA SER A 36 -3.55 -10.41 -9.39
C SER A 36 -3.95 -11.72 -10.07
N GLU A 37 -3.01 -12.34 -10.80
CA GLU A 37 -3.20 -13.59 -11.54
C GLU A 37 -3.37 -14.81 -10.62
N PHE A 38 -2.77 -14.75 -9.42
CA PHE A 38 -2.82 -15.82 -8.44
C PHE A 38 -3.94 -15.59 -7.42
N LYS A 39 -5.06 -16.28 -7.61
CA LYS A 39 -6.25 -16.11 -6.75
C LYS A 39 -6.12 -16.80 -5.40
N THR A 40 -5.42 -17.94 -5.36
CA THR A 40 -5.37 -18.84 -4.20
C THR A 40 -4.07 -18.72 -3.44
N GLU A 41 -2.96 -18.71 -4.14
CA GLU A 41 -1.64 -18.54 -3.56
C GLU A 41 -1.19 -17.09 -3.72
N ARG A 42 -0.50 -16.55 -2.73
CA ARG A 42 0.02 -15.18 -2.80
C ARG A 42 1.45 -15.21 -3.29
N VAL A 43 1.65 -14.72 -4.51
CA VAL A 43 2.95 -14.59 -5.13
C VAL A 43 3.24 -13.10 -5.32
N THR A 44 4.42 -12.66 -4.88
CA THR A 44 4.84 -11.28 -5.04
C THR A 44 5.31 -10.98 -6.45
N TYR A 45 5.15 -9.72 -6.90
CA TYR A 45 5.98 -9.18 -7.97
C TYR A 45 7.44 -9.12 -7.53
N ASP A 46 8.35 -9.10 -8.49
CA ASP A 46 9.79 -9.11 -8.25
C ASP A 46 10.29 -7.84 -7.56
N VAL A 47 9.56 -6.74 -7.72
CA VAL A 47 9.84 -5.43 -7.14
C VAL A 47 8.56 -4.72 -6.74
N MET A 48 8.69 -3.62 -6.00
CA MET A 48 7.58 -2.73 -5.66
C MET A 48 6.88 -2.23 -6.91
N THR A 49 5.54 -2.35 -6.93
CA THR A 49 4.73 -1.80 -8.03
C THR A 49 4.47 -0.30 -7.83
N PRO A 50 4.25 0.48 -8.92
CA PRO A 50 3.90 1.89 -8.79
C PRO A 50 2.62 2.12 -7.98
N SER A 51 1.65 1.20 -8.02
CA SER A 51 0.44 1.28 -7.20
C SER A 51 0.74 1.10 -5.71
N ALA A 52 1.65 0.18 -5.35
CA ALA A 52 2.09 -0.01 -3.98
C ALA A 52 2.86 1.21 -3.46
N ALA A 53 3.77 1.75 -4.27
CA ALA A 53 4.49 2.98 -3.93
C ALA A 53 3.54 4.15 -3.68
N ARG A 54 2.54 4.34 -4.54
CA ARG A 54 1.50 5.36 -4.35
C ARG A 54 0.71 5.11 -3.06
N GLY A 55 0.34 3.86 -2.77
CA GLY A 55 -0.37 3.52 -1.53
C GLY A 55 0.42 3.85 -0.27
N ILE A 56 1.75 3.72 -0.29
CA ILE A 56 2.61 4.15 0.84
C ILE A 56 2.54 5.66 1.03
N LEU A 57 2.65 6.45 -0.05
CA LEU A 57 2.54 7.91 0.02
C LEU A 57 1.16 8.36 0.49
N GLU A 58 0.09 7.76 -0.03
CA GLU A 58 -1.29 8.04 0.37
C GLU A 58 -1.57 7.66 1.84
N ALA A 59 -0.89 6.64 2.36
CA ALA A 59 -0.99 6.27 3.78
C ALA A 59 -0.29 7.27 4.71
N ILE A 60 0.74 7.98 4.24
CA ILE A 60 1.40 9.06 4.97
C ILE A 60 0.55 10.32 4.91
N PHE A 61 0.20 10.75 3.72
CA PHE A 61 -0.65 11.91 3.49
C PHE A 61 -1.50 11.76 2.23
N TRP A 62 -2.80 11.93 2.40
CA TRP A 62 -3.78 11.96 1.33
C TRP A 62 -4.76 13.12 1.51
N HIS A 63 -5.11 13.77 0.41
CA HIS A 63 -6.14 14.82 0.36
C HIS A 63 -6.90 14.75 -0.96
N PRO A 64 -8.25 14.96 -1.00
CA PRO A 64 -9.01 14.92 -2.25
C PRO A 64 -8.57 15.96 -3.29
N GLY A 65 -7.95 17.06 -2.87
CA GLY A 65 -7.38 18.10 -3.72
C GLY A 65 -6.03 17.78 -4.33
N MET A 66 -5.47 16.58 -4.10
CA MET A 66 -4.18 16.17 -4.67
C MET A 66 -4.20 14.73 -5.16
N ARG A 67 -3.27 14.41 -6.05
CA ARG A 67 -3.04 13.05 -6.54
C ARG A 67 -1.55 12.78 -6.66
N TRP A 68 -1.08 11.72 -5.99
CA TRP A 68 0.30 11.27 -6.10
C TRP A 68 0.59 10.64 -7.46
N ARG A 69 1.76 11.01 -8.02
CA ARG A 69 2.35 10.43 -9.24
C ARG A 69 3.73 9.88 -8.90
N ILE A 70 3.94 8.64 -9.23
CA ILE A 70 5.24 7.98 -9.07
C ILE A 70 6.07 8.26 -10.32
N ASP A 71 7.22 8.87 -10.15
CA ASP A 71 8.15 9.20 -11.23
C ASP A 71 9.16 8.06 -11.43
N ARG A 72 9.71 7.54 -10.31
CA ARG A 72 10.73 6.51 -10.33
C ARG A 72 10.73 5.70 -9.03
N ILE A 73 11.06 4.43 -9.15
CA ILE A 73 11.33 3.53 -8.03
C ILE A 73 12.72 2.98 -8.21
N HIS A 74 13.61 3.26 -7.26
CA HIS A 74 14.96 2.71 -7.23
C HIS A 74 14.96 1.48 -6.34
N VAL A 75 15.50 0.38 -6.84
CA VAL A 75 15.69 -0.87 -6.09
C VAL A 75 17.12 -0.85 -5.54
N LEU A 76 17.27 -0.77 -4.22
CA LEU A 76 18.58 -0.62 -3.59
C LEU A 76 19.19 -1.96 -3.17
N ASN A 77 18.36 -2.92 -2.75
CA ASN A 77 18.81 -4.25 -2.35
C ASN A 77 18.61 -5.28 -3.48
N PRO A 78 19.42 -6.33 -3.53
CA PRO A 78 19.22 -7.45 -4.44
C PRO A 78 17.83 -8.09 -4.26
N ILE A 79 17.22 -8.50 -5.35
CA ILE A 79 15.91 -9.20 -5.31
C ILE A 79 16.12 -10.60 -4.71
N ARG A 80 15.48 -10.86 -3.57
CA ARG A 80 15.53 -12.15 -2.87
C ARG A 80 14.11 -12.58 -2.55
N PHE A 81 13.80 -13.83 -2.89
CA PHE A 81 12.51 -14.44 -2.56
C PHE A 81 12.64 -15.33 -1.33
N ASP A 82 11.54 -15.40 -0.59
CA ASP A 82 11.36 -16.34 0.51
C ASP A 82 9.94 -16.92 0.45
N SER A 83 9.71 -18.05 1.12
CA SER A 83 8.41 -18.69 1.17
C SER A 83 7.96 -18.81 2.62
N ILE A 84 6.78 -18.28 2.92
CA ILE A 84 6.17 -18.37 4.24
C ILE A 84 4.84 -19.12 4.18
N ARG A 85 4.55 -19.90 5.22
CA ARG A 85 3.22 -20.49 5.42
C ARG A 85 2.39 -19.56 6.28
N ARG A 86 1.15 -19.34 5.84
CA ARG A 86 0.19 -18.49 6.57
C ARG A 86 -1.10 -19.24 6.78
N ASN A 87 -1.69 -19.04 7.96
CA ASN A 87 -3.03 -19.49 8.24
C ASN A 87 -4.03 -18.47 7.69
N GLU A 88 -4.90 -18.92 6.82
CA GLU A 88 -5.98 -18.12 6.24
C GLU A 88 -7.32 -18.79 6.56
N VAL A 89 -8.40 -18.01 6.53
CA VAL A 89 -9.75 -18.55 6.68
C VAL A 89 -10.19 -19.12 5.34
N GLY A 90 -10.44 -20.41 5.27
CA GLY A 90 -10.84 -21.12 4.05
C GLY A 90 -12.30 -20.91 3.64
N ARG A 91 -13.10 -20.16 4.42
CA ARG A 91 -14.50 -19.88 4.15
C ARG A 91 -14.71 -18.43 3.70
N VAL A 92 -15.56 -18.26 2.72
CA VAL A 92 -16.05 -16.95 2.30
C VAL A 92 -17.31 -16.63 3.08
N ILE A 93 -17.44 -15.39 3.54
CA ILE A 93 -18.64 -14.91 4.22
C ILE A 93 -19.81 -14.92 3.21
N ASP A 94 -20.91 -15.57 3.59
CA ASP A 94 -22.14 -15.58 2.79
C ASP A 94 -22.89 -14.25 3.00
N ILE A 95 -22.95 -13.44 1.94
CA ILE A 95 -23.60 -12.14 1.93
C ILE A 95 -25.11 -12.27 2.23
N GLY A 96 -25.75 -13.37 1.78
CA GLY A 96 -27.16 -13.65 2.07
C GLY A 96 -27.40 -13.83 3.57
N LYS A 97 -26.53 -14.57 4.25
CA LYS A 97 -26.59 -14.72 5.71
C LYS A 97 -26.38 -13.39 6.44
N ILE A 98 -25.43 -12.57 6.00
CA ILE A 98 -25.21 -11.24 6.60
C ILE A 98 -26.46 -10.36 6.48
N ARG A 99 -27.11 -10.36 5.30
CA ARG A 99 -28.34 -9.59 5.08
C ARG A 99 -29.47 -10.07 6.01
N THR A 100 -29.64 -11.39 6.13
CA THR A 100 -30.66 -11.99 7.03
C THR A 100 -30.40 -11.61 8.49
N MET A 101 -29.12 -11.59 8.91
CA MET A 101 -28.74 -11.13 10.24
C MET A 101 -29.02 -9.63 10.46
N ALA A 102 -28.67 -8.79 9.49
CA ALA A 102 -28.91 -7.36 9.57
C ALA A 102 -30.43 -7.01 9.66
N GLU A 103 -31.28 -7.88 9.11
CA GLU A 103 -32.74 -7.79 9.21
C GLU A 103 -33.31 -8.39 10.51
N GLY A 104 -32.45 -8.80 11.45
CA GLY A 104 -32.86 -9.42 12.73
C GLY A 104 -33.41 -10.85 12.59
N ARG A 105 -33.16 -11.49 11.46
CA ARG A 105 -33.61 -12.86 11.18
C ARG A 105 -32.40 -13.78 11.04
N GLY A 106 -32.40 -14.89 11.76
CA GLY A 106 -31.35 -15.91 11.68
C GLY A 106 -30.40 -15.96 12.88
N ASP A 107 -29.66 -17.06 12.98
CA ASP A 107 -28.79 -17.43 14.11
C ASP A 107 -27.37 -16.83 14.07
N GLY A 108 -27.13 -15.92 13.19
CA GLY A 108 -25.88 -15.19 13.16
C GLY A 108 -24.67 -15.89 12.53
N GLY A 109 -24.74 -17.15 12.20
CA GLY A 109 -23.76 -17.91 11.42
C GLY A 109 -22.29 -17.46 11.56
N ALA A 110 -21.75 -17.44 12.79
CA ALA A 110 -20.36 -17.04 13.02
C ALA A 110 -19.38 -17.97 12.28
N ILE A 111 -18.32 -17.41 11.70
CA ILE A 111 -17.20 -18.19 11.19
C ILE A 111 -16.15 -18.26 12.29
N TYR A 112 -16.01 -19.44 12.88
CA TYR A 112 -14.95 -19.68 13.85
C TYR A 112 -13.65 -19.99 13.09
N THR A 113 -12.66 -19.11 13.26
CA THR A 113 -11.37 -19.21 12.55
C THR A 113 -10.67 -20.54 12.84
N ALA A 114 -10.74 -21.04 14.08
CA ALA A 114 -10.14 -22.30 14.48
C ALA A 114 -10.65 -23.51 13.68
N GLU A 115 -11.92 -23.50 13.29
CA GLU A 115 -12.56 -24.59 12.52
C GLU A 115 -12.37 -24.45 11.00
N SER A 116 -11.89 -23.31 10.56
CA SER A 116 -11.81 -22.94 9.14
C SER A 116 -10.40 -22.55 8.70
N ILE A 117 -9.39 -22.91 9.50
CA ILE A 117 -7.98 -22.63 9.17
C ILE A 117 -7.57 -23.45 7.95
N GLN A 118 -7.01 -22.75 6.96
CA GLN A 118 -6.36 -23.33 5.81
C GLN A 118 -4.93 -22.78 5.72
N GLN A 119 -3.93 -23.66 5.72
CA GLN A 119 -2.55 -23.24 5.49
C GLN A 119 -2.31 -23.01 4.00
N ARG A 120 -1.76 -21.85 3.68
CA ARG A 120 -1.38 -21.48 2.31
C ARG A 120 0.06 -20.99 2.28
N SER A 121 0.78 -21.39 1.26
CA SER A 121 2.11 -20.85 0.97
C SER A 121 2.00 -19.46 0.35
N SER A 122 2.94 -18.61 0.69
CA SER A 122 3.07 -17.28 0.06
C SER A 122 4.53 -17.04 -0.27
N THR A 123 4.80 -16.67 -1.53
CA THR A 123 6.12 -16.21 -1.95
C THR A 123 6.22 -14.71 -1.72
N ILE A 124 7.21 -14.31 -0.95
CA ILE A 124 7.44 -12.91 -0.54
C ILE A 124 8.83 -12.45 -0.97
N LEU A 125 9.06 -11.15 -0.96
CA LEU A 125 10.40 -10.56 -1.05
C LEU A 125 10.98 -10.43 0.34
N ARG A 126 12.29 -10.64 0.46
CA ARG A 126 13.05 -10.52 1.69
C ARG A 126 14.08 -9.40 1.59
N ASP A 127 14.28 -8.70 2.71
CA ASP A 127 15.28 -7.64 2.87
C ASP A 127 15.16 -6.57 1.77
N VAL A 128 14.00 -5.96 1.69
CA VAL A 128 13.70 -4.96 0.64
C VAL A 128 14.09 -3.55 1.05
N ARG A 129 14.61 -2.78 0.08
CA ARG A 129 14.93 -1.37 0.25
C ARG A 129 14.73 -0.62 -1.06
N TYR A 130 13.91 0.43 -1.02
CA TYR A 130 13.55 1.22 -2.20
C TYR A 130 13.67 2.71 -1.92
N VAL A 131 13.94 3.49 -2.99
CA VAL A 131 13.74 4.93 -2.98
C VAL A 131 12.66 5.25 -4.01
N ILE A 132 11.63 5.98 -3.57
CA ILE A 132 10.50 6.41 -4.39
C ILE A 132 10.68 7.90 -4.69
N ASP A 133 10.86 8.24 -5.97
CA ASP A 133 10.75 9.61 -6.45
C ASP A 133 9.30 9.82 -6.93
N ALA A 134 8.65 10.85 -6.40
CA ALA A 134 7.26 11.14 -6.71
C ALA A 134 6.98 12.64 -6.67
N HIS A 135 5.90 13.05 -7.32
CA HIS A 135 5.34 14.38 -7.19
C HIS A 135 3.82 14.28 -7.02
N PHE A 136 3.17 15.36 -6.66
CA PHE A 136 1.72 15.40 -6.66
C PHE A 136 1.19 16.43 -7.65
N GLU A 137 0.02 16.14 -8.20
CA GLU A 137 -0.77 17.00 -9.04
C GLU A 137 -1.94 17.56 -8.22
N LEU A 138 -2.25 18.84 -8.39
CA LEU A 138 -3.37 19.48 -7.72
C LEU A 138 -4.67 19.25 -8.49
N ASN A 139 -5.69 18.83 -7.77
CA ASN A 139 -7.07 18.79 -8.27
C ASN A 139 -7.84 20.00 -7.74
N ARG A 140 -7.72 21.14 -8.46
CA ARG A 140 -8.30 22.43 -8.04
C ARG A 140 -9.82 22.36 -7.81
N ALA A 141 -10.53 21.47 -8.49
CA ALA A 141 -11.98 21.31 -8.32
C ALA A 141 -12.37 20.71 -6.94
N LYS A 142 -11.41 20.11 -6.24
CA LYS A 142 -11.62 19.49 -4.92
C LYS A 142 -10.81 20.15 -3.81
N MET A 143 -10.24 21.32 -4.09
CA MET A 143 -9.50 22.11 -3.10
C MET A 143 -10.44 23.11 -2.43
N SER A 144 -10.23 23.34 -1.14
CA SER A 144 -10.84 24.45 -0.41
C SER A 144 -10.04 25.77 -0.64
N SER A 145 -10.60 26.91 -0.25
CA SER A 145 -9.92 28.20 -0.34
C SER A 145 -8.65 28.31 0.52
N THR A 146 -8.52 27.42 1.51
CA THR A 146 -7.36 27.37 2.43
C THR A 146 -6.29 26.36 2.00
N ASP A 147 -6.49 25.64 0.91
CA ASP A 147 -5.55 24.64 0.42
C ASP A 147 -4.56 25.23 -0.55
N SER A 148 -3.29 24.89 -0.38
CA SER A 148 -2.21 25.26 -1.30
C SER A 148 -1.21 24.09 -1.46
N ALA A 149 -0.39 24.17 -2.50
CA ALA A 149 0.65 23.18 -2.75
C ALA A 149 1.68 23.14 -1.61
N GLU A 150 2.06 24.32 -1.11
CA GLU A 150 3.02 24.49 -0.02
C GLU A 150 2.48 23.85 1.28
N LYS A 151 1.18 24.04 1.56
CA LYS A 151 0.52 23.40 2.69
C LYS A 151 0.59 21.88 2.60
N PHE A 152 0.25 21.30 1.43
CA PHE A 152 0.30 19.85 1.25
C PHE A 152 1.72 19.32 1.39
N GLN A 153 2.72 20.03 0.89
CA GLN A 153 4.11 19.64 1.06
C GLN A 153 4.53 19.67 2.53
N SER A 154 4.19 20.71 3.27
CA SER A 154 4.53 20.84 4.68
C SER A 154 3.83 19.80 5.57
N MET A 155 2.67 19.30 5.15
CA MET A 155 1.95 18.24 5.88
C MET A 155 2.53 16.84 5.60
N PHE A 156 3.26 16.67 4.50
CA PHE A 156 3.94 15.41 4.19
C PHE A 156 5.31 15.29 4.87
N MET A 157 6.02 16.40 5.06
CA MET A 157 7.36 16.48 5.67
C MET A 157 7.30 16.52 7.20
#